data_539b696a133c83b608ba1ad88e57f880
#
_entry.id   539b696a133c83b608ba1ad88e57f880
#
_cell.length_a   1.000
_cell.length_b   1.000
_cell.length_c   1.000
_cell.angle_alpha   90.00
_cell.angle_beta   90.00
_cell.angle_gamma   90.00
#
_symmetry.space_group_name_H-M   'P 1'
#
loop_
_entity.id
_entity.type
_entity.pdbx_description
1 polymer ?
#
loop_
_entity_poly.entity_id
_entity_poly.type
_entity_poly.pdbx_seq_one_letter_code
_entity_poly.pdbx_strand_id
1 'polypeptide(L)'
;MKKKIWLIVILVLAVAVGWHLIRKNGSDKQIQIAYGQVTRGNIETIISSTGTLVAIGTVDVGTQVSGRIDKVLVDYNDIVKKDQVLAVLDTLLLSQSVKEAEANLHKMQALYEQAAFQYDRISNLFQQKLVSEQEYIDARTNKATSEVSLKQAQIALDKAVADYGYAIIRSPISGTVIDRVVEEGQTVAASFSTPTLFTIARDMTKMEIEALVDESDIGEIKTDQKVRFTVQSYQDKIFNGVVRQVRLQPQTVSNVVNYTVIVDADNHEQLLLPGMTATVDFIIDSRENVLIVPNSALKITPTEEILIKAHQARQAQREQLPESVKTQLREQSPKPQSADQLPEELDESTRPTPIWYVNESGQILMALVKTGLSDTKNTEILENPEIKEGTKIIVSLIANGKNSVSNSSNNQQRGMGGPPPF
;
A
#
# COMPACT_ATOMS: atom_id res chain seq x y z
N MET A 1 3.43 -78.90 -50.95
CA MET A 1 3.91 -77.56 -51.35
C MET A 1 2.83 -76.45 -51.27
N LYS A 2 1.56 -76.75 -51.52
CA LYS A 2 0.48 -75.70 -51.55
C LYS A 2 0.19 -75.02 -50.20
N LYS A 3 0.44 -75.64 -49.05
CA LYS A 3 0.24 -75.00 -47.68
C LYS A 3 1.28 -73.94 -47.32
N LYS A 4 2.53 -74.01 -47.83
CA LYS A 4 3.58 -73.02 -47.58
C LYS A 4 3.39 -71.72 -48.37
N ILE A 5 2.79 -71.83 -49.57
CA ILE A 5 2.49 -70.64 -50.40
C ILE A 5 1.38 -69.78 -49.75
N TRP A 6 0.40 -70.44 -49.17
CA TRP A 6 -0.71 -69.72 -48.48
C TRP A 6 -0.25 -68.91 -47.24
N LEU A 7 0.72 -69.46 -46.50
CA LEU A 7 1.32 -68.78 -45.35
C LEU A 7 2.11 -67.50 -45.77
N ILE A 8 2.80 -67.57 -46.92
CA ILE A 8 3.56 -66.41 -47.44
C ILE A 8 2.59 -65.32 -47.91
N VAL A 9 1.46 -65.66 -48.54
CA VAL A 9 0.46 -64.69 -48.98
C VAL A 9 -0.19 -63.98 -47.79
N ILE A 10 -0.51 -64.70 -46.70
CA ILE A 10 -1.05 -64.11 -45.48
C ILE A 10 -0.03 -63.18 -44.81
N LEU A 11 1.26 -63.53 -44.82
CA LEU A 11 2.30 -62.68 -44.25
C LEU A 11 2.50 -61.38 -45.03
N VAL A 12 2.48 -61.47 -46.36
CA VAL A 12 2.56 -60.29 -47.26
C VAL A 12 1.35 -59.39 -47.12
N LEU A 13 0.16 -59.99 -46.95
CA LEU A 13 -1.07 -59.20 -46.71
C LEU A 13 -1.08 -58.54 -45.32
N ALA A 14 -0.56 -59.20 -44.31
CA ALA A 14 -0.41 -58.62 -42.95
C ALA A 14 0.59 -57.47 -42.94
N VAL A 15 1.72 -57.58 -43.68
CA VAL A 15 2.72 -56.51 -43.81
C VAL A 15 2.13 -55.34 -44.64
N ALA A 16 1.38 -55.59 -45.71
CA ALA A 16 0.74 -54.54 -46.48
C ALA A 16 -0.34 -53.77 -45.70
N VAL A 17 -1.16 -54.51 -44.93
CA VAL A 17 -2.16 -53.89 -44.01
C VAL A 17 -1.48 -53.14 -42.86
N GLY A 18 -0.42 -53.69 -42.28
CA GLY A 18 0.38 -52.98 -41.24
C GLY A 18 1.00 -51.70 -41.79
N TRP A 19 1.58 -51.75 -43.01
CA TRP A 19 2.14 -50.52 -43.64
C TRP A 19 1.06 -49.50 -44.02
N HIS A 20 -0.12 -49.96 -44.48
CA HIS A 20 -1.25 -49.09 -44.77
C HIS A 20 -1.82 -48.42 -43.50
N LEU A 21 -1.89 -49.15 -42.40
CA LEU A 21 -2.29 -48.60 -41.08
C LEU A 21 -1.27 -47.60 -40.51
N ILE A 22 0.03 -47.87 -40.64
CA ILE A 22 1.10 -46.95 -40.22
C ILE A 22 1.11 -45.65 -41.08
N ARG A 23 0.85 -45.79 -42.39
CA ARG A 23 0.78 -44.66 -43.33
C ARG A 23 -0.47 -43.80 -43.14
N LYS A 24 -1.58 -44.38 -42.62
CA LYS A 24 -2.83 -43.67 -42.33
C LYS A 24 -2.82 -42.95 -40.99
N ASN A 25 -1.84 -43.23 -40.11
CA ASN A 25 -1.69 -42.62 -38.80
C ASN A 25 -0.74 -41.40 -38.81
N GLY A 26 -0.40 -40.88 -39.97
CA GLY A 26 0.12 -39.53 -40.13
C GLY A 26 -1.02 -38.55 -39.85
N SER A 27 -1.36 -38.38 -38.57
CA SER A 27 -2.30 -37.34 -38.11
C SER A 27 -1.78 -36.00 -38.62
N ASP A 28 -2.45 -35.41 -39.60
CA ASP A 28 -2.37 -33.97 -39.81
C ASP A 28 -2.65 -33.30 -38.48
N LYS A 29 -1.59 -32.82 -37.85
CA LYS A 29 -1.69 -31.97 -36.64
C LYS A 29 -2.28 -30.67 -37.12
N GLN A 30 -3.61 -30.58 -37.23
CA GLN A 30 -4.28 -29.32 -37.48
C GLN A 30 -4.04 -28.41 -36.29
N ILE A 31 -3.18 -27.45 -36.47
CA ILE A 31 -2.94 -26.36 -35.51
C ILE A 31 -4.18 -25.48 -35.56
N GLN A 32 -4.95 -25.47 -34.47
CA GLN A 32 -6.02 -24.49 -34.34
C GLN A 32 -5.42 -23.16 -33.92
N ILE A 33 -5.62 -22.15 -34.76
CA ILE A 33 -5.16 -20.78 -34.51
C ILE A 33 -6.31 -19.98 -33.91
N ALA A 34 -6.11 -19.47 -32.72
CA ALA A 34 -7.04 -18.51 -32.14
C ALA A 34 -6.66 -17.08 -32.58
N TYR A 35 -7.64 -16.38 -33.11
CA TYR A 35 -7.47 -15.02 -33.61
C TYR A 35 -8.03 -14.01 -32.62
N GLY A 36 -7.35 -12.89 -32.44
CA GLY A 36 -7.82 -11.66 -31.82
C GLY A 36 -7.93 -10.54 -32.84
N GLN A 37 -8.32 -9.38 -32.42
CA GLN A 37 -8.37 -8.16 -33.21
C GLN A 37 -7.62 -7.04 -32.54
N VAL A 38 -6.98 -6.21 -33.32
CA VAL A 38 -6.45 -4.91 -32.84
C VAL A 38 -7.62 -3.97 -32.67
N THR A 39 -7.75 -3.42 -31.48
CA THR A 39 -8.82 -2.47 -31.13
C THR A 39 -8.24 -1.15 -30.65
N ARG A 40 -9.03 -0.09 -30.70
CA ARG A 40 -8.69 1.13 -29.98
C ARG A 40 -9.32 1.11 -28.60
N GLY A 41 -8.54 1.53 -27.63
CA GLY A 41 -9.00 1.57 -26.24
C GLY A 41 -8.09 2.44 -25.37
N ASN A 42 -8.47 2.54 -24.11
CA ASN A 42 -7.66 3.18 -23.11
C ASN A 42 -6.76 2.13 -22.44
N ILE A 43 -5.53 2.48 -22.18
CA ILE A 43 -4.57 1.65 -21.47
C ILE A 43 -3.97 2.45 -20.32
N GLU A 44 -3.86 1.80 -19.16
CA GLU A 44 -3.34 2.41 -17.95
C GLU A 44 -2.33 1.46 -17.31
N THR A 45 -1.19 1.99 -16.93
CA THR A 45 -0.24 1.28 -16.07
C THR A 45 -0.55 1.64 -14.64
N ILE A 46 -0.84 0.63 -13.83
CA ILE A 46 -1.20 0.81 -12.42
C ILE A 46 -0.27 0.00 -11.53
N ILE A 47 0.00 0.55 -10.35
CA ILE A 47 0.60 -0.17 -9.23
C ILE A 47 -0.50 -0.39 -8.21
N SER A 48 -0.76 -1.65 -7.86
CA SER A 48 -1.78 -2.01 -6.88
C SER A 48 -1.15 -2.30 -5.53
N SER A 49 -1.71 -1.70 -4.48
CA SER A 49 -1.26 -1.91 -3.10
C SER A 49 -2.45 -2.05 -2.17
N THR A 50 -2.20 -2.47 -0.95
CA THR A 50 -3.21 -2.52 0.10
C THR A 50 -2.93 -1.47 1.16
N GLY A 51 -3.97 -0.90 1.72
CA GLY A 51 -3.85 0.11 2.77
C GLY A 51 -5.00 0.04 3.76
N THR A 52 -4.87 0.80 4.84
CA THR A 52 -5.90 0.93 5.88
C THR A 52 -6.45 2.35 5.87
N LEU A 53 -7.76 2.48 5.93
CA LEU A 53 -8.42 3.77 6.09
C LEU A 53 -8.29 4.25 7.53
N VAL A 54 -7.90 5.51 7.68
CA VAL A 54 -7.84 6.21 8.97
C VAL A 54 -8.54 7.55 8.86
N ALA A 55 -9.15 8.01 9.95
CA ALA A 55 -9.78 9.33 9.97
C ALA A 55 -8.72 10.41 10.16
N ILE A 56 -8.88 11.55 9.48
CA ILE A 56 -7.94 12.66 9.60
C ILE A 56 -8.08 13.35 10.96
N GLY A 57 -6.95 13.57 11.64
CA GLY A 57 -6.90 14.30 12.89
C GLY A 57 -7.46 13.52 14.08
N THR A 58 -7.16 12.24 14.16
CA THR A 58 -7.43 11.42 15.33
C THR A 58 -6.55 11.84 16.51
N VAL A 59 -7.11 11.85 17.72
CA VAL A 59 -6.39 12.14 18.95
C VAL A 59 -6.74 11.09 19.98
N ASP A 60 -5.69 10.50 20.56
CA ASP A 60 -5.82 9.57 21.67
C ASP A 60 -5.87 10.36 22.98
N VAL A 61 -6.92 10.12 23.76
CA VAL A 61 -7.14 10.73 25.06
C VAL A 61 -6.85 9.70 26.13
N GLY A 62 -5.90 10.02 27.00
CA GLY A 62 -5.50 9.19 28.13
C GLY A 62 -5.63 9.92 29.45
N THR A 63 -5.11 9.31 30.53
CA THR A 63 -5.04 9.92 31.88
C THR A 63 -3.60 10.16 32.28
N GLN A 64 -3.37 11.23 33.04
CA GLN A 64 -2.06 11.54 33.64
C GLN A 64 -1.97 11.10 35.11
N VAL A 65 -3.08 10.70 35.71
CA VAL A 65 -3.16 10.23 37.12
C VAL A 65 -3.73 8.82 37.14
N SER A 66 -3.24 8.01 38.07
CA SER A 66 -3.75 6.66 38.32
C SER A 66 -4.97 6.70 39.22
N GLY A 67 -5.95 5.86 38.91
CA GLY A 67 -7.16 5.78 39.72
C GLY A 67 -8.16 4.78 39.16
N ARG A 68 -9.28 4.62 39.86
CA ARG A 68 -10.43 3.86 39.39
C ARG A 68 -11.37 4.78 38.59
N ILE A 69 -11.89 4.36 37.48
CA ILE A 69 -12.93 5.09 36.75
C ILE A 69 -14.23 5.04 37.57
N ASP A 70 -14.73 6.21 37.95
CA ASP A 70 -15.99 6.35 38.67
C ASP A 70 -17.17 6.38 37.70
N LYS A 71 -17.05 7.18 36.62
CA LYS A 71 -18.10 7.34 35.60
C LYS A 71 -17.51 7.52 34.20
N VAL A 72 -18.20 6.95 33.23
CA VAL A 72 -17.98 7.19 31.81
C VAL A 72 -19.22 7.91 31.26
N LEU A 73 -19.04 9.08 30.63
CA LEU A 73 -20.13 9.99 30.24
C LEU A 73 -20.39 10.00 28.74
N VAL A 74 -19.60 9.27 27.96
CA VAL A 74 -19.71 9.17 26.49
C VAL A 74 -19.55 7.73 26.05
N ASP A 75 -20.16 7.39 24.93
CA ASP A 75 -20.07 6.06 24.32
C ASP A 75 -19.52 6.15 22.90
N TYR A 76 -19.35 4.98 22.25
CA TYR A 76 -18.95 4.87 20.86
C TYR A 76 -19.87 5.69 19.96
N ASN A 77 -19.30 6.35 18.94
CA ASN A 77 -19.98 7.20 17.98
C ASN A 77 -20.62 8.49 18.53
N ASP A 78 -20.42 8.81 19.81
CA ASP A 78 -20.90 10.07 20.36
C ASP A 78 -20.13 11.27 19.79
N ILE A 79 -20.85 12.34 19.50
CA ILE A 79 -20.27 13.60 19.07
C ILE A 79 -19.92 14.42 20.33
N VAL A 80 -18.65 14.74 20.49
CA VAL A 80 -18.11 15.48 21.62
C VAL A 80 -17.55 16.84 21.20
N LYS A 81 -17.66 17.80 22.11
CA LYS A 81 -17.09 19.13 21.94
C LYS A 81 -15.74 19.22 22.66
N LYS A 82 -14.89 20.14 22.23
CA LYS A 82 -13.67 20.45 22.95
C LYS A 82 -14.00 20.80 24.41
N ASP A 83 -13.17 20.31 25.34
CA ASP A 83 -13.29 20.45 26.80
C ASP A 83 -14.51 19.74 27.43
N GLN A 84 -15.30 19.01 26.67
CA GLN A 84 -16.37 18.16 27.17
C GLN A 84 -15.79 17.03 28.04
N VAL A 85 -16.42 16.76 29.20
CA VAL A 85 -16.03 15.67 30.09
C VAL A 85 -16.40 14.33 29.45
N LEU A 86 -15.43 13.43 29.34
CA LEU A 86 -15.58 12.08 28.78
C LEU A 86 -15.74 11.04 29.89
N ALA A 87 -14.87 11.13 30.89
CA ALA A 87 -14.88 10.23 32.04
C ALA A 87 -14.35 10.95 33.28
N VAL A 88 -14.65 10.40 34.45
CA VAL A 88 -14.20 10.91 35.75
C VAL A 88 -13.60 9.75 36.52
N LEU A 89 -12.39 9.93 37.04
CA LEU A 89 -11.78 9.02 38.00
C LEU A 89 -12.34 9.27 39.40
N ASP A 90 -12.20 8.30 40.30
CA ASP A 90 -12.48 8.47 41.72
C ASP A 90 -11.58 9.59 42.31
N THR A 91 -12.23 10.70 42.69
CA THR A 91 -11.55 11.93 43.09
C THR A 91 -11.38 12.00 44.61
N LEU A 92 -11.81 10.97 45.37
CA LEU A 92 -11.84 11.05 46.84
C LEU A 92 -10.45 11.35 47.44
N LEU A 93 -9.43 10.58 47.06
CA LEU A 93 -8.06 10.76 47.56
C LEU A 93 -7.45 12.08 47.07
N LEU A 94 -7.68 12.45 45.80
CA LEU A 94 -7.16 13.69 45.23
C LEU A 94 -7.80 14.92 45.87
N SER A 95 -9.10 14.88 46.17
CA SER A 95 -9.78 15.96 46.84
C SER A 95 -9.29 16.13 48.30
N GLN A 96 -8.94 15.01 48.96
CA GLN A 96 -8.31 15.07 50.30
C GLN A 96 -6.91 15.70 50.22
N SER A 97 -6.10 15.35 49.24
CA SER A 97 -4.77 15.95 49.01
C SER A 97 -4.85 17.46 48.79
N VAL A 98 -5.84 17.93 48.00
CA VAL A 98 -6.09 19.38 47.85
C VAL A 98 -6.37 20.05 49.18
N LYS A 99 -7.30 19.50 50.00
CA LYS A 99 -7.66 20.05 51.31
C LYS A 99 -6.47 20.07 52.27
N GLU A 100 -5.61 19.06 52.23
CA GLU A 100 -4.40 18.99 53.08
C GLU A 100 -3.40 20.09 52.65
N ALA A 101 -3.16 20.25 51.34
CA ALA A 101 -2.28 21.28 50.78
C ALA A 101 -2.83 22.70 51.10
N GLU A 102 -4.15 22.90 51.02
CA GLU A 102 -4.82 24.15 51.39
C GLU A 102 -4.64 24.48 52.85
N ALA A 103 -4.85 23.52 53.74
CA ALA A 103 -4.65 23.70 55.21
C ALA A 103 -3.17 24.03 55.53
N ASN A 104 -2.22 23.40 54.83
CA ASN A 104 -0.79 23.70 54.96
C ASN A 104 -0.46 25.13 54.46
N LEU A 105 -1.04 25.57 53.35
CA LEU A 105 -0.89 26.94 52.84
C LEU A 105 -1.36 27.96 53.87
N HIS A 106 -2.57 27.78 54.44
CA HIS A 106 -3.09 28.67 55.50
C HIS A 106 -2.16 28.73 56.70
N LYS A 107 -1.60 27.60 57.13
CA LYS A 107 -0.62 27.54 58.21
C LYS A 107 0.63 28.37 57.91
N MET A 108 1.21 28.21 56.71
CA MET A 108 2.42 28.92 56.29
C MET A 108 2.15 30.41 56.10
N GLN A 109 0.96 30.77 55.64
CA GLN A 109 0.53 32.16 55.54
C GLN A 109 0.49 32.85 56.93
N ALA A 110 -0.10 32.20 57.94
CA ALA A 110 -0.12 32.75 59.32
C ALA A 110 1.30 32.89 59.87
N LEU A 111 2.21 31.95 59.60
CA LEU A 111 3.61 32.04 60.04
C LEU A 111 4.36 33.20 59.31
N TYR A 112 4.11 33.41 58.08
CA TYR A 112 4.69 34.54 57.34
C TYR A 112 4.16 35.89 57.86
N GLU A 113 2.85 36.01 58.10
CA GLU A 113 2.25 37.20 58.65
C GLU A 113 2.86 37.53 60.05
N GLN A 114 3.01 36.51 60.90
CA GLN A 114 3.69 36.69 62.21
C GLN A 114 5.13 37.18 62.03
N ALA A 115 5.90 36.58 61.16
CA ALA A 115 7.28 36.95 60.88
C ALA A 115 7.38 38.37 60.28
N ALA A 116 6.46 38.75 59.39
CA ALA A 116 6.36 40.09 58.86
C ALA A 116 6.08 41.15 59.87
N PHE A 117 5.08 40.93 60.79
CA PHE A 117 4.81 41.83 61.90
C PHE A 117 6.00 41.97 62.83
N GLN A 118 6.69 40.88 63.16
CA GLN A 118 7.90 40.91 63.98
C GLN A 118 9.02 41.70 63.31
N TYR A 119 9.27 41.51 62.03
CA TYR A 119 10.26 42.23 61.24
C TYR A 119 9.92 43.74 61.23
N ASP A 120 8.69 44.11 60.95
CA ASP A 120 8.29 45.53 60.88
C ASP A 120 8.46 46.21 62.22
N ARG A 121 8.13 45.53 63.33
CA ARG A 121 8.36 46.01 64.72
C ARG A 121 9.85 46.22 65.00
N ILE A 122 10.70 45.21 64.69
CA ILE A 122 12.15 45.31 65.00
C ILE A 122 12.81 46.31 64.04
N SER A 123 12.38 46.44 62.80
CA SER A 123 12.88 47.45 61.83
C SER A 123 12.65 48.88 62.37
N ASN A 124 11.45 49.13 62.89
CA ASN A 124 11.13 50.43 63.46
C ASN A 124 11.98 50.75 64.75
N LEU A 125 12.22 49.76 65.59
CA LEU A 125 13.08 49.91 66.75
C LEU A 125 14.55 50.07 66.39
N PHE A 126 15.00 49.37 65.38
CA PHE A 126 16.38 49.51 64.83
C PHE A 126 16.66 50.92 64.26
N GLN A 127 15.70 51.49 63.58
CA GLN A 127 15.81 52.89 63.11
C GLN A 127 15.93 53.88 64.31
N GLN A 128 15.31 53.55 65.42
CA GLN A 128 15.40 54.35 66.65
C GLN A 128 16.64 53.98 67.51
N LYS A 129 17.49 53.04 67.05
CA LYS A 129 18.71 52.54 67.74
C LYS A 129 18.40 51.83 69.05
N LEU A 130 17.23 51.22 69.22
CA LEU A 130 16.78 50.58 70.42
C LEU A 130 16.99 49.05 70.44
N VAL A 131 17.48 48.46 69.32
CA VAL A 131 17.79 47.00 69.19
C VAL A 131 19.14 46.84 68.53
N SER A 132 19.75 45.65 68.68
CA SER A 132 21.03 45.32 68.04
C SER A 132 20.87 45.02 66.55
N GLU A 133 21.97 45.17 65.78
CA GLU A 133 22.02 44.79 64.39
C GLU A 133 21.74 43.32 64.21
N GLN A 134 22.18 42.45 65.11
CA GLN A 134 21.93 41.01 65.05
C GLN A 134 20.43 40.71 65.11
N GLU A 135 19.68 41.34 66.04
CA GLU A 135 18.21 41.14 66.14
C GLU A 135 17.48 41.60 64.87
N TYR A 136 17.95 42.66 64.26
CA TYR A 136 17.39 43.12 63.00
C TYR A 136 17.65 42.10 61.85
N ILE A 137 18.89 41.58 61.71
CA ILE A 137 19.24 40.55 60.70
C ILE A 137 18.44 39.30 60.99
N ASP A 138 18.29 38.83 62.20
CA ASP A 138 17.52 37.63 62.54
C ASP A 138 16.05 37.79 62.16
N ALA A 139 15.43 38.93 62.48
CA ALA A 139 14.04 39.20 62.08
C ALA A 139 13.85 39.24 60.56
N ARG A 140 14.80 39.89 59.85
CA ARG A 140 14.80 39.92 58.36
C ARG A 140 14.93 38.57 57.80
N THR A 141 15.85 37.73 58.28
CA THR A 141 16.07 36.36 57.80
C THR A 141 14.85 35.49 58.09
N ASN A 142 14.24 35.60 59.23
CA ASN A 142 13.04 34.88 59.62
C ASN A 142 11.84 35.21 58.67
N LYS A 143 11.65 36.50 58.37
CA LYS A 143 10.64 36.92 57.40
C LYS A 143 10.93 36.32 56.02
N ALA A 144 12.18 36.39 55.52
CA ALA A 144 12.55 35.87 54.22
C ALA A 144 12.39 34.34 54.12
N THR A 145 12.76 33.59 55.19
CA THR A 145 12.57 32.11 55.20
C THR A 145 11.11 31.71 55.29
N SER A 146 10.29 32.46 56.06
CA SER A 146 8.84 32.23 56.13
C SER A 146 8.15 32.54 54.80
N GLU A 147 8.59 33.55 54.05
CA GLU A 147 8.10 33.89 52.72
C GLU A 147 8.38 32.76 51.70
N VAL A 148 9.59 32.19 51.73
CA VAL A 148 9.95 31.03 50.89
C VAL A 148 9.08 29.83 51.25
N SER A 149 8.84 29.57 52.55
CA SER A 149 8.00 28.46 53.00
C SER A 149 6.54 28.63 52.56
N LEU A 150 6.01 29.85 52.59
CA LEU A 150 4.68 30.17 52.07
C LEU A 150 4.60 29.87 50.55
N LYS A 151 5.61 30.32 49.80
CA LYS A 151 5.67 30.06 48.35
C LYS A 151 5.76 28.56 48.02
N GLN A 152 6.49 27.78 48.82
CA GLN A 152 6.55 26.33 48.67
C GLN A 152 5.17 25.68 48.95
N ALA A 153 4.45 26.12 49.93
CA ALA A 153 3.11 25.63 50.24
C ALA A 153 2.11 25.98 49.13
N GLN A 154 2.24 27.18 48.53
CA GLN A 154 1.43 27.56 47.36
C GLN A 154 1.69 26.62 46.15
N ILE A 155 2.95 26.33 45.83
CA ILE A 155 3.32 25.40 44.74
C ILE A 155 2.77 23.99 45.03
N ALA A 156 2.79 23.55 46.29
CA ALA A 156 2.23 22.24 46.66
C ALA A 156 0.70 22.19 46.47
N LEU A 157 -0.01 23.28 46.77
CA LEU A 157 -1.45 23.39 46.51
C LEU A 157 -1.73 23.39 45.00
N ASP A 158 -1.00 24.20 44.22
CA ASP A 158 -1.18 24.29 42.76
C ASP A 158 -0.99 22.91 42.12
N LYS A 159 -0.02 22.13 42.60
CA LYS A 159 0.19 20.76 42.14
C LYS A 159 -1.00 19.85 42.47
N ALA A 160 -1.47 19.87 43.72
CA ALA A 160 -2.60 19.05 44.16
C ALA A 160 -3.89 19.38 43.38
N VAL A 161 -4.13 20.67 43.07
CA VAL A 161 -5.25 21.13 42.23
C VAL A 161 -5.11 20.65 40.78
N ALA A 162 -3.90 20.70 40.24
CA ALA A 162 -3.64 20.18 38.88
C ALA A 162 -3.90 18.66 38.83
N ASP A 163 -3.38 17.88 39.78
CA ASP A 163 -3.59 16.44 39.89
C ASP A 163 -5.09 16.09 39.99
N TYR A 164 -5.85 16.86 40.76
CA TYR A 164 -7.32 16.75 40.85
C TYR A 164 -7.98 17.08 39.50
N GLY A 165 -7.49 18.09 38.79
CA GLY A 165 -7.97 18.46 37.45
C GLY A 165 -7.76 17.34 36.42
N TYR A 166 -6.65 16.62 36.51
CA TYR A 166 -6.36 15.49 35.62
C TYR A 166 -7.25 14.25 35.87
N ALA A 167 -7.92 14.16 36.99
CA ALA A 167 -8.90 13.13 37.28
C ALA A 167 -10.19 13.31 36.43
N ILE A 168 -10.45 14.50 35.92
CA ILE A 168 -11.58 14.80 35.03
C ILE A 168 -11.08 14.75 33.60
N ILE A 169 -11.32 13.64 32.92
CA ILE A 169 -10.83 13.41 31.56
C ILE A 169 -11.72 14.17 30.58
N ARG A 170 -11.10 15.05 29.78
CA ARG A 170 -11.80 15.93 28.85
C ARG A 170 -11.30 15.71 27.40
N SER A 171 -12.18 15.97 26.45
CA SER A 171 -11.80 15.94 25.03
C SER A 171 -10.92 17.14 24.67
N PRO A 172 -9.73 16.94 24.07
CA PRO A 172 -8.89 18.05 23.61
C PRO A 172 -9.39 18.68 22.30
N ILE A 173 -10.28 18.00 21.57
CA ILE A 173 -10.84 18.43 20.29
C ILE A 173 -12.35 18.22 20.25
N SER A 174 -13.02 18.88 19.31
CA SER A 174 -14.39 18.51 18.93
C SER A 174 -14.33 17.44 17.85
N GLY A 175 -15.18 16.42 17.92
CA GLY A 175 -15.19 15.31 16.98
C GLY A 175 -16.10 14.17 17.40
N THR A 176 -15.89 13.00 16.83
CA THR A 176 -16.64 11.77 17.14
C THR A 176 -15.74 10.77 17.86
N VAL A 177 -16.25 10.14 18.92
CA VAL A 177 -15.55 9.06 19.62
C VAL A 177 -15.53 7.83 18.72
N ILE A 178 -14.34 7.41 18.28
CA ILE A 178 -14.18 6.22 17.45
C ILE A 178 -14.02 4.98 18.32
N ASP A 179 -13.27 5.10 19.43
CA ASP A 179 -12.97 3.99 20.30
C ASP A 179 -13.04 4.41 21.77
N ARG A 180 -13.48 3.46 22.62
CA ARG A 180 -13.58 3.59 24.07
C ARG A 180 -13.02 2.30 24.70
N VAL A 181 -11.81 2.39 25.20
CA VAL A 181 -11.08 1.23 25.78
C VAL A 181 -11.34 1.09 27.29
N VAL A 182 -12.11 2.00 27.88
CA VAL A 182 -12.30 2.11 29.35
C VAL A 182 -13.73 1.88 29.76
N GLU A 183 -13.91 1.21 30.93
CA GLU A 183 -15.22 0.94 31.54
C GLU A 183 -15.33 1.50 32.97
N GLU A 184 -16.56 1.71 33.44
CA GLU A 184 -16.82 2.10 34.81
C GLU A 184 -16.32 1.03 35.80
N GLY A 185 -15.66 1.45 36.86
CA GLY A 185 -15.05 0.55 37.85
C GLY A 185 -13.67 0.03 37.49
N GLN A 186 -13.20 0.21 36.26
CA GLN A 186 -11.86 -0.20 35.82
C GLN A 186 -10.79 0.67 36.51
N THR A 187 -9.67 0.05 36.91
CA THR A 187 -8.50 0.74 37.43
C THR A 187 -7.50 1.01 36.29
N VAL A 188 -7.08 2.26 36.16
CA VAL A 188 -6.08 2.72 35.21
C VAL A 188 -4.82 3.19 35.93
N ALA A 189 -3.65 2.85 35.38
CA ALA A 189 -2.35 3.22 35.93
C ALA A 189 -1.55 4.02 34.90
N ALA A 190 -1.16 5.23 35.26
CA ALA A 190 -0.39 6.15 34.40
C ALA A 190 1.11 6.17 34.74
N SER A 191 1.62 5.17 35.49
CA SER A 191 2.97 5.24 36.08
C SER A 191 4.11 5.03 35.08
N PHE A 192 3.91 4.24 33.99
CA PHE A 192 4.95 3.89 33.02
C PHE A 192 4.61 4.32 31.60
N SER A 193 3.35 4.31 31.24
CA SER A 193 2.82 4.78 29.97
C SER A 193 1.43 5.34 30.18
N THR A 194 1.09 6.38 29.45
CA THR A 194 -0.28 6.90 29.46
C THR A 194 -1.17 5.94 28.68
N PRO A 195 -2.11 5.22 29.32
CA PRO A 195 -3.03 4.35 28.61
C PRO A 195 -4.01 5.19 27.79
N THR A 196 -4.27 4.80 26.54
CA THR A 196 -5.35 5.38 25.75
C THR A 196 -6.69 4.93 26.33
N LEU A 197 -7.58 5.87 26.59
CA LEU A 197 -8.93 5.61 27.12
C LEU A 197 -10.00 5.83 26.05
N PHE A 198 -9.81 6.86 25.23
CA PHE A 198 -10.68 7.20 24.11
C PHE A 198 -9.84 7.59 22.89
N THR A 199 -10.32 7.24 21.71
CA THR A 199 -9.81 7.78 20.43
C THR A 199 -10.90 8.63 19.78
N ILE A 200 -10.57 9.89 19.47
CA ILE A 200 -11.53 10.86 18.94
C ILE A 200 -11.07 11.31 17.56
N ALA A 201 -11.93 11.17 16.55
CA ALA A 201 -11.70 11.72 15.22
C ALA A 201 -12.33 13.11 15.10
N ARG A 202 -11.57 14.04 14.54
CA ARG A 202 -12.06 15.41 14.30
C ARG A 202 -13.13 15.46 13.24
N ASP A 203 -12.91 14.77 12.11
CA ASP A 203 -13.79 14.83 10.95
C ASP A 203 -13.81 13.45 10.26
N MET A 204 -14.99 12.90 10.08
CA MET A 204 -15.22 11.63 9.40
C MET A 204 -15.53 11.82 7.91
N THR A 205 -15.72 13.07 7.45
CA THR A 205 -15.99 13.35 6.02
C THR A 205 -14.73 13.32 5.18
N LYS A 206 -13.57 13.41 5.83
CA LYS A 206 -12.26 13.32 5.21
C LYS A 206 -11.50 12.17 5.82
N MET A 207 -11.10 11.24 4.98
CA MET A 207 -10.34 10.07 5.36
C MET A 207 -8.98 10.07 4.65
N GLU A 208 -8.05 9.33 5.18
CA GLU A 208 -6.81 9.03 4.50
C GLU A 208 -6.57 7.53 4.47
N ILE A 209 -5.91 7.06 3.42
CA ILE A 209 -5.49 5.68 3.30
C ILE A 209 -3.98 5.63 3.52
N GLU A 210 -3.55 4.85 4.48
CA GLU A 210 -2.15 4.50 4.66
C GLU A 210 -1.87 3.25 3.83
N ALA A 211 -1.45 3.44 2.57
CA ALA A 211 -1.13 2.35 1.65
C ALA A 211 0.32 1.91 1.82
N LEU A 212 0.57 0.59 1.86
CA LEU A 212 1.89 0.00 2.00
C LEU A 212 2.39 -0.43 0.62
N VAL A 213 3.31 0.34 0.06
CA VAL A 213 3.89 0.11 -1.28
C VAL A 213 5.27 -0.50 -1.15
N ASP A 214 5.56 -1.52 -1.96
CA ASP A 214 6.86 -2.18 -2.02
C ASP A 214 7.98 -1.21 -2.44
N GLU A 215 9.21 -1.45 -1.97
CA GLU A 215 10.40 -0.67 -2.33
C GLU A 215 10.64 -0.66 -3.85
N SER A 216 10.31 -1.75 -4.56
CA SER A 216 10.48 -1.85 -6.01
C SER A 216 9.61 -0.85 -6.79
N ASP A 217 8.46 -0.49 -6.25
CA ASP A 217 7.42 0.26 -6.96
C ASP A 217 7.33 1.73 -6.52
N ILE A 218 7.88 2.06 -5.35
CA ILE A 218 7.75 3.40 -4.75
C ILE A 218 8.36 4.50 -5.62
N GLY A 219 9.38 4.17 -6.44
CA GLY A 219 10.05 5.12 -7.31
C GLY A 219 9.16 5.75 -8.39
N GLU A 220 8.05 5.08 -8.74
CA GLU A 220 7.11 5.55 -9.75
C GLU A 220 5.94 6.36 -9.16
N ILE A 221 5.77 6.37 -7.84
CA ILE A 221 4.67 7.07 -7.15
C ILE A 221 5.09 8.49 -6.80
N LYS A 222 4.26 9.46 -7.17
CA LYS A 222 4.49 10.89 -6.96
C LYS A 222 3.33 11.54 -6.21
N THR A 223 3.62 12.66 -5.56
CA THR A 223 2.58 13.52 -4.97
C THR A 223 1.64 14.06 -6.04
N ASP A 224 0.39 14.32 -5.68
CA ASP A 224 -0.70 14.77 -6.55
C ASP A 224 -1.14 13.76 -7.63
N GLN A 225 -0.63 12.52 -7.56
CA GLN A 225 -1.02 11.44 -8.46
C GLN A 225 -2.43 10.97 -8.16
N LYS A 226 -3.22 10.75 -9.21
CA LYS A 226 -4.58 10.22 -9.10
C LYS A 226 -4.54 8.74 -8.73
N VAL A 227 -5.45 8.37 -7.83
CA VAL A 227 -5.58 7.03 -7.30
C VAL A 227 -7.03 6.60 -7.37
N ARG A 228 -7.28 5.36 -7.72
CA ARG A 228 -8.58 4.70 -7.54
C ARG A 228 -8.43 3.67 -6.44
N PHE A 229 -9.46 3.53 -5.62
CA PHE A 229 -9.45 2.50 -4.61
C PHE A 229 -10.83 1.88 -4.41
N THR A 230 -10.82 0.66 -3.93
CA THR A 230 -12.02 -0.07 -3.53
C THR A 230 -11.84 -0.55 -2.09
N VAL A 231 -12.92 -0.66 -1.35
CA VAL A 231 -12.91 -1.22 0.00
C VAL A 231 -13.63 -2.57 -0.01
N GLN A 232 -13.21 -3.47 0.88
CA GLN A 232 -13.72 -4.83 0.88
C GLN A 232 -15.23 -4.90 1.14
N SER A 233 -15.79 -3.89 1.84
CA SER A 233 -17.23 -3.78 2.11
C SER A 233 -18.04 -3.30 0.90
N TYR A 234 -17.41 -2.64 -0.09
CA TYR A 234 -18.05 -2.08 -1.29
C TYR A 234 -17.20 -2.35 -2.52
N GLN A 235 -17.10 -3.63 -2.92
CA GLN A 235 -16.23 -4.07 -4.02
C GLN A 235 -16.66 -3.53 -5.39
N ASP A 236 -17.95 -3.28 -5.58
CA ASP A 236 -18.49 -2.76 -6.83
C ASP A 236 -18.40 -1.22 -6.94
N LYS A 237 -18.01 -0.53 -5.87
CA LYS A 237 -17.92 0.93 -5.84
C LYS A 237 -16.46 1.37 -5.90
N ILE A 238 -16.11 2.11 -6.94
CA ILE A 238 -14.79 2.71 -7.12
C ILE A 238 -14.82 4.10 -6.49
N PHE A 239 -13.88 4.35 -5.60
CA PHE A 239 -13.62 5.64 -5.00
C PHE A 239 -12.38 6.26 -5.62
N ASN A 240 -12.34 7.58 -5.67
CA ASN A 240 -11.18 8.33 -6.16
C ASN A 240 -10.44 8.96 -4.99
N GLY A 241 -9.13 9.03 -5.12
CA GLY A 241 -8.25 9.68 -4.16
C GLY A 241 -7.07 10.34 -4.86
N VAL A 242 -6.26 11.03 -4.08
CA VAL A 242 -5.04 11.69 -4.55
C VAL A 242 -3.91 11.42 -3.57
N VAL A 243 -2.73 11.11 -4.08
CA VAL A 243 -1.52 10.95 -3.26
C VAL A 243 -1.16 12.29 -2.64
N ARG A 244 -1.24 12.38 -1.30
CA ARG A 244 -0.83 13.57 -0.57
C ARG A 244 0.68 13.59 -0.33
N GLN A 245 1.23 12.47 0.11
CA GLN A 245 2.66 12.36 0.39
C GLN A 245 3.13 10.90 0.44
N VAL A 246 4.41 10.71 0.21
CA VAL A 246 5.13 9.46 0.46
C VAL A 246 5.97 9.63 1.73
N ARG A 247 5.79 8.77 2.74
CA ARG A 247 6.60 8.80 3.96
C ARG A 247 7.99 8.25 3.67
N LEU A 248 9.01 8.98 4.07
CA LEU A 248 10.42 8.61 3.79
C LEU A 248 10.92 7.48 4.68
N GLN A 249 10.28 7.23 5.82
CA GLN A 249 10.67 6.15 6.72
C GLN A 249 10.02 4.84 6.27
N PRO A 250 10.82 3.82 5.92
CA PRO A 250 10.28 2.52 5.54
C PRO A 250 9.78 1.75 6.76
N GLN A 251 8.88 0.82 6.51
CA GLN A 251 8.41 -0.17 7.47
C GLN A 251 8.73 -1.57 6.95
N THR A 252 9.28 -2.42 7.79
CA THR A 252 9.54 -3.82 7.43
C THR A 252 8.41 -4.68 7.95
N VAL A 253 7.61 -5.22 7.05
CA VAL A 253 6.50 -6.14 7.35
C VAL A 253 6.83 -7.49 6.74
N SER A 254 6.89 -8.53 7.56
CA SER A 254 7.20 -9.90 7.09
C SER A 254 8.47 -10.01 6.24
N ASN A 255 9.53 -9.29 6.61
CA ASN A 255 10.81 -9.19 5.89
C ASN A 255 10.75 -8.49 4.52
N VAL A 256 9.65 -7.83 4.19
CA VAL A 256 9.53 -7.00 2.99
C VAL A 256 9.59 -5.53 3.42
N VAL A 257 10.40 -4.75 2.70
CA VAL A 257 10.53 -3.31 2.94
C VAL A 257 9.41 -2.60 2.19
N ASN A 258 8.56 -1.89 2.93
CA ASN A 258 7.44 -1.13 2.38
C ASN A 258 7.55 0.35 2.78
N TYR A 259 7.07 1.21 1.91
CA TYR A 259 6.91 2.64 2.17
C TYR A 259 5.43 2.97 2.33
N THR A 260 5.11 3.81 3.31
CA THR A 260 3.73 4.26 3.51
C THR A 260 3.43 5.44 2.61
N VAL A 261 2.44 5.27 1.75
CA VAL A 261 1.88 6.32 0.89
C VAL A 261 0.56 6.78 1.47
N ILE A 262 0.44 8.07 1.72
CA ILE A 262 -0.80 8.68 2.23
C ILE A 262 -1.63 9.16 1.05
N VAL A 263 -2.83 8.62 0.95
CA VAL A 263 -3.82 8.97 -0.08
C VAL A 263 -5.01 9.64 0.58
N ASP A 264 -5.34 10.85 0.16
CA ASP A 264 -6.54 11.54 0.60
C ASP A 264 -7.77 10.94 -0.07
N ALA A 265 -8.79 10.65 0.72
CA ALA A 265 -10.04 10.04 0.29
C ALA A 265 -11.23 10.83 0.84
N ASP A 266 -12.10 11.32 -0.06
CA ASP A 266 -13.33 12.01 0.33
C ASP A 266 -14.40 11.00 0.76
N ASN A 267 -15.05 11.27 1.91
CA ASN A 267 -16.09 10.43 2.50
C ASN A 267 -17.38 11.20 2.76
N HIS A 268 -17.84 11.98 1.78
CA HIS A 268 -19.07 12.77 1.94
C HIS A 268 -20.31 11.92 2.21
N GLU A 269 -20.36 10.71 1.69
CA GLU A 269 -21.46 9.76 1.90
C GLU A 269 -21.35 8.99 3.22
N GLN A 270 -20.27 9.17 3.98
CA GLN A 270 -19.98 8.48 5.25
C GLN A 270 -20.02 6.94 5.16
N LEU A 271 -19.69 6.39 3.99
CA LEU A 271 -19.61 4.95 3.76
C LEU A 271 -18.26 4.35 4.21
N LEU A 272 -17.22 5.17 4.22
CA LEU A 272 -15.88 4.76 4.61
C LEU A 272 -15.73 4.89 6.12
N LEU A 273 -15.33 3.81 6.78
CA LEU A 273 -15.10 3.77 8.23
C LEU A 273 -13.61 3.57 8.52
N PRO A 274 -13.09 4.15 9.62
CA PRO A 274 -11.73 3.87 10.08
C PRO A 274 -11.50 2.38 10.30
N GLY A 275 -10.31 1.89 9.93
CA GLY A 275 -9.97 0.48 10.04
C GLY A 275 -10.37 -0.39 8.85
N MET A 276 -11.12 0.13 7.86
CA MET A 276 -11.40 -0.61 6.63
C MET A 276 -10.13 -0.84 5.82
N THR A 277 -9.99 -2.02 5.22
CA THR A 277 -8.94 -2.32 4.27
C THR A 277 -9.36 -1.87 2.87
N ALA A 278 -8.49 -1.12 2.22
CA ALA A 278 -8.64 -0.68 0.85
C ALA A 278 -7.61 -1.34 -0.07
N THR A 279 -8.03 -1.68 -1.29
CA THR A 279 -7.13 -1.95 -2.41
C THR A 279 -6.98 -0.67 -3.21
N VAL A 280 -5.75 -0.21 -3.39
CA VAL A 280 -5.40 1.09 -3.94
C VAL A 280 -4.64 0.91 -5.22
N ASP A 281 -5.14 1.45 -6.32
CA ASP A 281 -4.52 1.43 -7.64
C ASP A 281 -3.96 2.82 -7.97
N PHE A 282 -2.65 2.94 -7.94
CA PHE A 282 -1.93 4.16 -8.33
C PHE A 282 -1.80 4.20 -9.85
N ILE A 283 -2.35 5.23 -10.49
CA ILE A 283 -2.31 5.39 -11.94
C ILE A 283 -0.98 6.05 -12.32
N ILE A 284 -0.03 5.25 -12.84
CA ILE A 284 1.32 5.73 -13.16
C ILE A 284 1.32 6.46 -14.50
N ASP A 285 0.75 5.85 -15.51
CA ASP A 285 0.59 6.44 -16.83
C ASP A 285 -0.73 5.97 -17.45
N SER A 286 -1.36 6.82 -18.26
CA SER A 286 -2.59 6.49 -18.94
C SER A 286 -2.60 7.11 -20.33
N ARG A 287 -3.06 6.33 -21.32
CA ARG A 287 -3.26 6.79 -22.68
C ARG A 287 -4.64 6.42 -23.17
N GLU A 288 -5.28 7.37 -23.80
CA GLU A 288 -6.62 7.20 -24.33
C GLU A 288 -6.57 7.00 -25.84
N ASN A 289 -7.50 6.18 -26.34
CA ASN A 289 -7.73 5.96 -27.78
C ASN A 289 -6.47 5.49 -28.55
N VAL A 290 -5.66 4.63 -27.94
CA VAL A 290 -4.48 4.01 -28.56
C VAL A 290 -4.80 2.63 -29.13
N LEU A 291 -3.97 2.15 -30.08
CA LEU A 291 -4.09 0.78 -30.58
C LEU A 291 -3.60 -0.20 -29.54
N ILE A 292 -4.44 -1.13 -29.14
CA ILE A 292 -4.14 -2.15 -28.12
C ILE A 292 -4.26 -3.55 -28.70
N VAL A 293 -3.38 -4.44 -28.23
CA VAL A 293 -3.38 -5.86 -28.55
C VAL A 293 -3.27 -6.69 -27.28
N PRO A 294 -3.89 -7.87 -27.21
CA PRO A 294 -3.70 -8.78 -26.09
C PRO A 294 -2.23 -9.18 -25.91
N ASN A 295 -1.73 -9.19 -24.68
CA ASN A 295 -0.34 -9.55 -24.36
C ASN A 295 0.06 -10.93 -24.85
N SER A 296 -0.90 -11.83 -25.00
CA SER A 296 -0.70 -13.16 -25.58
C SER A 296 -0.25 -13.13 -27.05
N ALA A 297 -0.64 -12.10 -27.82
CA ALA A 297 -0.24 -11.97 -29.23
C ALA A 297 1.25 -11.64 -29.42
N LEU A 298 1.87 -10.99 -28.41
CA LEU A 298 3.29 -10.62 -28.41
C LEU A 298 4.21 -11.78 -27.98
N LYS A 299 3.66 -12.81 -27.33
CA LYS A 299 4.43 -13.95 -26.78
C LYS A 299 4.32 -15.22 -27.65
N ILE A 300 3.85 -15.11 -28.88
CA ILE A 300 3.67 -16.27 -29.75
C ILE A 300 5.01 -16.75 -30.28
N THR A 301 5.34 -18.01 -30.00
CA THR A 301 6.44 -18.72 -30.63
C THR A 301 5.87 -19.43 -31.90
N PRO A 302 6.22 -18.99 -33.10
CA PRO A 302 5.69 -19.58 -34.33
C PRO A 302 6.16 -21.03 -34.48
N THR A 303 5.27 -21.89 -34.97
CA THR A 303 5.67 -23.24 -35.41
C THR A 303 6.32 -23.18 -36.79
N GLU A 304 7.11 -24.21 -37.14
CA GLU A 304 7.83 -24.31 -38.44
C GLU A 304 6.88 -24.13 -39.64
N GLU A 305 5.65 -24.62 -39.53
CA GLU A 305 4.62 -24.47 -40.58
C GLU A 305 4.18 -23.02 -40.78
N ILE A 306 4.06 -22.25 -39.72
CA ILE A 306 3.70 -20.82 -39.78
C ILE A 306 4.84 -20.01 -40.39
N LEU A 307 6.09 -20.33 -40.02
CA LEU A 307 7.27 -19.72 -40.61
C LEU A 307 7.34 -19.95 -42.09
N ILE A 308 7.12 -21.18 -42.56
CA ILE A 308 7.12 -21.54 -43.99
C ILE A 308 6.00 -20.78 -44.74
N LYS A 309 4.78 -20.76 -44.21
CA LYS A 309 3.65 -20.02 -44.79
C LYS A 309 3.91 -18.52 -44.88
N ALA A 310 4.49 -17.94 -43.83
CA ALA A 310 4.83 -16.51 -43.79
C ALA A 310 5.96 -16.16 -44.77
N HIS A 311 6.97 -17.03 -44.91
CA HIS A 311 8.03 -16.86 -45.92
C HIS A 311 7.48 -16.94 -47.34
N GLN A 312 6.62 -17.89 -47.65
CA GLN A 312 5.96 -18.02 -48.97
C GLN A 312 5.08 -16.80 -49.25
N ALA A 313 4.30 -16.33 -48.31
CA ALA A 313 3.47 -15.13 -48.46
C ALA A 313 4.31 -13.87 -48.71
N ARG A 314 5.44 -13.72 -48.03
CA ARG A 314 6.37 -12.59 -48.22
C ARG A 314 7.06 -12.66 -49.62
N GLN A 315 7.40 -13.84 -50.07
CA GLN A 315 7.97 -14.02 -51.43
C GLN A 315 6.95 -13.66 -52.52
N ALA A 316 5.71 -14.14 -52.39
CA ALA A 316 4.63 -13.82 -53.32
C ALA A 316 4.32 -12.31 -53.36
N GLN A 317 4.38 -11.64 -52.23
CA GLN A 317 4.18 -10.19 -52.15
C GLN A 317 5.34 -9.41 -52.77
N ARG A 318 6.59 -9.88 -52.63
CA ARG A 318 7.77 -9.29 -53.28
C ARG A 318 7.74 -9.45 -54.80
N GLU A 319 7.22 -10.55 -55.32
CA GLU A 319 7.09 -10.79 -56.75
C GLU A 319 6.09 -9.86 -57.44
N GLN A 320 5.06 -9.40 -56.71
CA GLN A 320 4.04 -8.48 -57.20
C GLN A 320 4.46 -7.00 -57.16
N LEU A 321 5.61 -6.66 -56.58
CA LEU A 321 6.12 -5.28 -56.55
C LEU A 321 6.72 -4.88 -57.91
N PRO A 322 6.51 -3.63 -58.40
CA PRO A 322 7.16 -3.10 -59.60
C PRO A 322 8.69 -3.18 -59.49
N GLU A 323 9.37 -3.46 -60.62
CA GLU A 323 10.83 -3.60 -60.67
C GLU A 323 11.59 -2.37 -60.09
N SER A 324 11.03 -1.16 -60.24
CA SER A 324 11.59 0.06 -59.68
C SER A 324 11.68 0.05 -58.12
N VAL A 325 10.70 -0.58 -57.45
CA VAL A 325 10.66 -0.70 -56.00
C VAL A 325 11.56 -1.84 -55.51
N LYS A 326 11.68 -2.91 -56.27
CA LYS A 326 12.60 -4.03 -55.97
C LYS A 326 14.07 -3.59 -55.97
N THR A 327 14.44 -2.69 -56.89
CA THR A 327 15.80 -2.15 -56.96
C THR A 327 16.13 -1.26 -55.79
N GLN A 328 15.20 -0.40 -55.37
CA GLN A 328 15.37 0.46 -54.21
C GLN A 328 15.47 -0.33 -52.88
N LEU A 329 14.70 -1.41 -52.73
CA LEU A 329 14.77 -2.32 -51.59
C LEU A 329 16.08 -3.13 -51.52
N ARG A 330 16.71 -3.40 -52.69
CA ARG A 330 18.03 -4.04 -52.77
C ARG A 330 19.15 -3.10 -52.37
N GLU A 331 19.06 -1.82 -52.69
CA GLU A 331 20.06 -0.81 -52.35
C GLU A 331 20.00 -0.39 -50.88
N GLN A 332 18.81 -0.48 -50.23
CA GLN A 332 18.62 -0.19 -48.83
C GLN A 332 18.79 -1.39 -47.87
N SER A 333 19.03 -2.58 -48.43
CA SER A 333 19.35 -3.75 -47.57
C SER A 333 20.76 -3.56 -47.00
N PRO A 334 20.90 -3.49 -45.68
CA PRO A 334 22.21 -3.41 -45.05
C PRO A 334 23.01 -4.66 -45.45
N LYS A 335 24.22 -4.46 -45.99
CA LYS A 335 25.18 -5.55 -46.21
C LYS A 335 25.37 -6.26 -44.86
N PRO A 336 25.51 -7.60 -44.84
CA PRO A 336 25.81 -8.32 -43.60
C PRO A 336 27.11 -7.78 -43.03
N GLN A 337 27.02 -6.91 -42.05
CA GLN A 337 28.15 -6.52 -41.20
C GLN A 337 28.49 -7.73 -40.35
N SER A 338 29.78 -8.06 -40.31
CA SER A 338 30.34 -9.12 -39.49
C SER A 338 29.84 -9.01 -38.04
N ALA A 339 29.60 -10.14 -37.39
CA ALA A 339 28.94 -10.34 -36.12
C ALA A 339 29.64 -9.68 -34.89
N ASP A 340 30.70 -8.89 -35.11
CA ASP A 340 31.50 -8.28 -34.02
C ASP A 340 31.17 -6.80 -33.74
N GLN A 341 30.12 -6.23 -34.33
CA GLN A 341 29.67 -4.86 -34.06
C GLN A 341 28.15 -4.79 -33.83
N LEU A 342 27.68 -5.47 -32.77
CA LEU A 342 26.40 -5.16 -32.17
C LEU A 342 26.64 -4.03 -31.16
N PRO A 343 25.93 -2.88 -31.25
CA PRO A 343 25.94 -1.90 -30.16
C PRO A 343 25.32 -2.54 -28.92
N GLU A 344 26.13 -2.63 -27.90
CA GLU A 344 25.81 -3.14 -26.58
C GLU A 344 24.98 -2.11 -25.80
N GLU A 345 23.79 -1.81 -26.02
CA GLU A 345 22.86 -1.00 -25.24
C GLU A 345 21.72 -0.47 -26.12
N LEU A 346 20.89 -1.39 -26.64
CA LEU A 346 19.53 -1.03 -26.97
C LEU A 346 18.68 -1.41 -25.75
N ASP A 347 18.16 -0.40 -25.08
CA ASP A 347 17.15 -0.49 -24.06
C ASP A 347 16.09 -1.55 -24.45
N GLU A 348 15.84 -2.53 -23.60
CA GLU A 348 14.90 -3.64 -23.91
C GLU A 348 13.51 -3.12 -24.28
N SER A 349 13.13 -1.93 -23.78
CA SER A 349 11.88 -1.25 -24.10
C SER A 349 11.78 -0.76 -25.55
N THR A 350 12.92 -0.66 -26.29
CA THR A 350 12.96 -0.12 -27.65
C THR A 350 13.08 -1.21 -28.72
N ARG A 351 13.20 -2.50 -28.32
CA ARG A 351 13.29 -3.61 -29.27
C ARG A 351 11.96 -3.84 -29.95
N PRO A 352 11.91 -3.83 -31.30
CA PRO A 352 10.68 -4.13 -32.03
C PRO A 352 10.25 -5.57 -31.75
N THR A 353 9.01 -5.74 -31.31
CA THR A 353 8.42 -7.04 -30.95
C THR A 353 7.69 -7.61 -32.22
N PRO A 354 7.88 -8.87 -32.56
CA PRO A 354 7.18 -9.48 -33.68
C PRO A 354 5.72 -9.76 -33.33
N ILE A 355 4.79 -9.35 -34.17
CA ILE A 355 3.37 -9.70 -34.09
C ILE A 355 2.94 -10.43 -35.35
N TRP A 356 2.14 -11.49 -35.20
CA TRP A 356 1.63 -12.30 -36.28
C TRP A 356 0.21 -11.87 -36.61
N TYR A 357 -0.02 -11.45 -37.87
CA TYR A 357 -1.32 -10.94 -38.31
C TYR A 357 -1.76 -11.60 -39.61
N VAL A 358 -3.03 -11.50 -39.92
CA VAL A 358 -3.63 -12.01 -41.15
C VAL A 358 -4.03 -10.81 -42.00
N ASN A 359 -3.50 -10.76 -43.22
CA ASN A 359 -3.85 -9.72 -44.19
C ASN A 359 -5.26 -9.94 -44.79
N GLU A 360 -5.74 -8.98 -45.58
CA GLU A 360 -7.04 -9.05 -46.24
C GLU A 360 -7.18 -10.25 -47.18
N SER A 361 -6.06 -10.79 -47.69
CA SER A 361 -6.02 -11.98 -48.53
C SER A 361 -5.99 -13.30 -47.75
N GLY A 362 -6.09 -13.26 -46.41
CA GLY A 362 -6.07 -14.45 -45.57
C GLY A 362 -4.69 -15.06 -45.32
N GLN A 363 -3.62 -14.39 -45.70
CA GLN A 363 -2.25 -14.85 -45.52
C GLN A 363 -1.69 -14.41 -44.16
N ILE A 364 -0.94 -15.30 -43.51
CA ILE A 364 -0.26 -15.01 -42.25
C ILE A 364 1.05 -14.28 -42.53
N LEU A 365 1.21 -13.10 -41.96
CA LEU A 365 2.40 -12.27 -42.08
C LEU A 365 2.93 -11.90 -40.71
N MET A 366 4.16 -11.45 -40.62
CA MET A 366 4.80 -10.97 -39.40
C MET A 366 5.15 -9.49 -39.59
N ALA A 367 4.70 -8.65 -38.67
CA ALA A 367 5.12 -7.25 -38.56
C ALA A 367 5.98 -7.07 -37.32
N LEU A 368 6.97 -6.20 -37.41
CA LEU A 368 7.74 -5.73 -36.26
C LEU A 368 7.11 -4.44 -35.75
N VAL A 369 6.62 -4.48 -34.53
CA VAL A 369 5.95 -3.34 -33.91
C VAL A 369 6.75 -2.80 -32.71
N LYS A 370 6.70 -1.51 -32.51
CA LYS A 370 7.16 -0.90 -31.27
C LYS A 370 6.00 -0.92 -30.28
N THR A 371 6.26 -1.40 -29.10
CA THR A 371 5.29 -1.43 -28.01
C THR A 371 5.41 -0.17 -27.17
N GLY A 372 4.29 0.31 -26.64
CA GLY A 372 4.20 1.39 -25.66
C GLY A 372 3.84 0.87 -24.29
N LEU A 373 2.83 1.50 -23.65
CA LEU A 373 2.32 1.07 -22.34
C LEU A 373 1.75 -0.34 -22.39
N SER A 374 1.89 -1.07 -21.28
CA SER A 374 1.35 -2.41 -21.12
C SER A 374 0.60 -2.52 -19.79
N ASP A 375 -0.59 -3.11 -19.85
CA ASP A 375 -1.34 -3.51 -18.65
C ASP A 375 -1.32 -5.04 -18.50
N THR A 376 -2.09 -5.57 -17.55
CA THR A 376 -2.19 -7.02 -17.29
C THR A 376 -2.74 -7.83 -18.45
N LYS A 377 -3.50 -7.22 -19.38
CA LYS A 377 -4.22 -7.90 -20.49
C LYS A 377 -3.73 -7.47 -21.85
N ASN A 378 -3.43 -6.21 -22.03
CA ASN A 378 -3.16 -5.58 -23.31
C ASN A 378 -1.83 -4.82 -23.29
N THR A 379 -1.28 -4.63 -24.51
CA THR A 379 -0.12 -3.75 -24.73
C THR A 379 -0.47 -2.77 -25.86
N GLU A 380 -0.08 -1.53 -25.69
CA GLU A 380 -0.16 -0.50 -26.73
C GLU A 380 0.80 -0.83 -27.86
N ILE A 381 0.33 -0.67 -29.09
CA ILE A 381 1.17 -0.65 -30.27
C ILE A 381 1.28 0.78 -30.76
N LEU A 382 2.51 1.25 -30.89
CA LEU A 382 2.78 2.52 -31.55
C LEU A 382 2.47 2.36 -33.05
N GLU A 383 2.02 3.45 -33.68
CA GLU A 383 1.56 3.44 -35.08
C GLU A 383 2.52 2.67 -36.00
N ASN A 384 1.94 1.68 -36.71
CA ASN A 384 2.63 0.86 -37.68
C ASN A 384 1.80 0.84 -38.98
N PRO A 385 2.40 1.05 -40.16
CA PRO A 385 1.67 1.11 -41.42
C PRO A 385 0.97 -0.20 -41.80
N GLU A 386 1.45 -1.33 -41.29
CA GLU A 386 0.93 -2.66 -41.60
C GLU A 386 -0.21 -3.10 -40.66
N ILE A 387 -0.34 -2.48 -39.47
CA ILE A 387 -1.31 -2.87 -38.44
C ILE A 387 -2.25 -1.71 -38.16
N LYS A 388 -3.53 -1.91 -38.49
CA LYS A 388 -4.60 -0.94 -38.29
C LYS A 388 -5.65 -1.53 -37.37
N GLU A 389 -6.53 -0.67 -36.89
CA GLU A 389 -7.72 -1.10 -36.16
C GLU A 389 -8.51 -2.14 -36.95
N GLY A 390 -8.95 -3.21 -36.28
CA GLY A 390 -9.67 -4.32 -36.92
C GLY A 390 -8.77 -5.39 -37.54
N THR A 391 -7.44 -5.19 -37.63
CA THR A 391 -6.50 -6.21 -38.12
C THR A 391 -6.60 -7.47 -37.28
N LYS A 392 -6.78 -8.63 -37.91
CA LYS A 392 -6.79 -9.92 -37.22
C LYS A 392 -5.37 -10.35 -36.87
N ILE A 393 -5.14 -10.60 -35.60
CA ILE A 393 -3.84 -11.04 -35.05
C ILE A 393 -3.98 -12.46 -34.49
N ILE A 394 -2.87 -13.19 -34.46
CA ILE A 394 -2.81 -14.50 -33.80
C ILE A 394 -2.59 -14.29 -32.31
N VAL A 395 -3.44 -14.92 -31.48
CA VAL A 395 -3.41 -14.78 -30.02
C VAL A 395 -2.93 -16.06 -29.33
N SER A 396 -3.22 -17.22 -29.95
CA SER A 396 -2.82 -18.52 -29.40
C SER A 396 -2.72 -19.57 -30.52
N LEU A 397 -1.81 -20.50 -30.31
CA LEU A 397 -1.61 -21.69 -31.20
C LEU A 397 -1.98 -22.93 -30.34
N ILE A 398 -3.11 -23.56 -30.62
CA ILE A 398 -3.55 -24.78 -29.95
C ILE A 398 -3.14 -25.97 -30.82
N ALA A 399 -2.09 -26.67 -30.42
CA ALA A 399 -1.75 -27.97 -31.04
C ALA A 399 -2.70 -29.03 -30.48
N ASN A 400 -3.55 -29.62 -31.33
CA ASN A 400 -4.39 -30.77 -30.93
C ASN A 400 -3.50 -32.00 -30.67
N GLY A 401 -3.05 -32.16 -29.46
CA GLY A 401 -2.24 -33.27 -28.99
C GLY A 401 -2.04 -33.21 -27.49
N LYS A 402 -2.89 -33.92 -26.72
CA LYS A 402 -2.82 -34.25 -25.28
C LYS A 402 -2.22 -33.15 -24.40
N ASN A 403 -3.07 -32.64 -23.52
CA ASN A 403 -2.70 -31.83 -22.35
C ASN A 403 -1.41 -32.36 -21.70
N SER A 404 -0.28 -31.78 -21.99
CA SER A 404 0.87 -31.83 -21.12
C SER A 404 0.82 -30.58 -20.25
N VAL A 405 -0.01 -30.66 -19.21
CA VAL A 405 0.18 -29.86 -18.00
C VAL A 405 1.55 -30.27 -17.47
N SER A 406 2.57 -29.49 -17.74
CA SER A 406 3.87 -29.64 -17.06
C SER A 406 3.68 -29.20 -15.61
N ASN A 407 3.25 -30.16 -14.78
CA ASN A 407 3.42 -30.12 -13.36
C ASN A 407 4.91 -30.24 -13.04
N SER A 408 5.62 -29.13 -13.00
CA SER A 408 6.94 -29.04 -12.40
C SER A 408 6.80 -28.71 -10.91
N SER A 409 6.25 -29.66 -10.14
CA SER A 409 6.41 -29.66 -8.69
C SER A 409 6.29 -31.11 -8.22
N ASN A 410 7.41 -31.80 -8.18
CA ASN A 410 7.70 -32.81 -7.14
C ASN A 410 8.98 -33.57 -7.51
N ASN A 411 10.09 -33.12 -7.01
CA ASN A 411 11.17 -34.05 -6.73
C ASN A 411 12.12 -33.47 -5.66
N GLN A 412 11.67 -33.60 -4.41
CA GLN A 412 12.57 -33.68 -3.26
C GLN A 412 11.82 -34.26 -2.06
N GLN A 413 11.70 -35.57 -2.08
CA GLN A 413 11.55 -36.34 -0.85
C GLN A 413 12.15 -37.73 -1.07
N ARG A 414 13.41 -37.85 -0.81
CA ARG A 414 14.03 -39.11 -0.41
C ARG A 414 15.17 -38.79 0.53
N GLY A 415 15.05 -39.30 1.73
CA GLY A 415 16.24 -39.58 2.49
C GLY A 415 16.21 -39.22 3.96
N MET A 416 15.98 -40.23 4.71
CA MET A 416 16.59 -40.63 5.96
C MET A 416 15.95 -40.23 7.27
N GLY A 417 15.36 -41.28 7.86
CA GLY A 417 15.01 -41.36 9.25
C GLY A 417 16.22 -41.31 10.16
N GLY A 418 16.01 -40.78 11.34
CA GLY A 418 16.83 -40.89 12.51
C GLY A 418 15.94 -40.79 13.74
N PRO A 419 16.19 -41.57 14.80
CA PRO A 419 15.27 -41.76 15.92
C PRO A 419 15.29 -40.59 16.91
N PRO A 420 14.30 -40.48 17.83
CA PRO A 420 14.24 -39.41 18.82
C PRO A 420 15.15 -39.70 20.01
N PRO A 421 15.64 -38.71 20.70
CA PRO A 421 16.04 -38.82 22.09
C PRO A 421 15.20 -37.94 23.00
N PHE A 422 14.79 -38.55 24.07
CA PHE A 422 14.45 -38.13 25.44
C PHE A 422 13.89 -36.73 25.69
#